data_7bf5d5ccd4b9f5dda8aecc36768b0190
#
_entry.id   7bf5d5ccd4b9f5dda8aecc36768b0190
#
_cell.length_a   1.000
_cell.length_b   1.000
_cell.length_c   1.000
_cell.angle_alpha   90.00
_cell.angle_beta   90.00
_cell.angle_gamma   90.00
#
_symmetry.space_group_name_H-M   'P 1'
#
loop_
_entity.id
_entity.type
_entity.pdbx_description
1 polymer ?
#
loop_
_entity_poly.entity_id
_entity_poly.type
_entity_poly.pdbx_seq_one_letter_code
_entity_poly.pdbx_strand_id
1 'polypeptide(L)'
;QEQGGPGTDKFIAELGWREFAYYVLQHWPGSTTGNFNPKFDAMPWRDAPAHLEAWQRGRTGVPLVDAGMRQLWHEGWMHNRVRMVVASYLTKHMGIDWRQGAAWFMHTLVDADLASNTLGWQWVAGTGVDAAPYFRVFNPVTQSRRFDPQGAYLRRWVPELRGLGDDAIHAPWEQGLRIDGYPAKPLVDLAKGRDEALARLSALAK
;
A
#
# COMPACT_ATOMS: atom_id res chain seq x y z
N GLN A 1 -8.60 -38.77 -1.05
CA GLN A 1 -8.33 -37.42 -0.47
C GLN A 1 -6.94 -37.02 -0.93
N GLU A 2 -6.83 -36.31 -2.03
CA GLU A 2 -5.59 -35.61 -2.38
C GLU A 2 -5.37 -34.52 -1.34
N GLN A 3 -4.30 -34.65 -0.54
CA GLN A 3 -3.90 -33.63 0.39
C GLN A 3 -3.38 -32.42 -0.41
N GLY A 4 -4.17 -31.37 -0.49
CA GLY A 4 -3.76 -30.11 -1.07
C GLY A 4 -2.53 -29.58 -0.30
N GLY A 5 -1.48 -29.18 -1.02
CA GLY A 5 -0.32 -28.55 -0.42
C GLY A 5 -0.65 -27.12 0.10
N PRO A 6 0.28 -26.46 0.83
CA PRO A 6 0.07 -25.13 1.42
C PRO A 6 -0.43 -24.04 0.42
N GLY A 7 -0.14 -24.21 -0.86
CA GLY A 7 -0.63 -23.35 -1.93
C GLY A 7 -2.12 -23.51 -2.21
N THR A 8 -2.66 -24.72 -2.07
CA THR A 8 -4.08 -25.01 -2.28
C THR A 8 -4.95 -24.35 -1.20
N ASP A 9 -4.55 -24.47 0.07
CA ASP A 9 -5.26 -23.84 1.18
C ASP A 9 -5.29 -22.32 1.04
N LYS A 10 -4.17 -21.75 0.61
CA LYS A 10 -4.08 -20.31 0.35
C LYS A 10 -4.99 -19.89 -0.81
N PHE A 11 -5.02 -20.66 -1.89
CA PHE A 11 -5.90 -20.39 -3.04
C PHE A 11 -7.39 -20.45 -2.64
N ILE A 12 -7.79 -21.46 -1.88
CA ILE A 12 -9.17 -21.59 -1.38
C ILE A 12 -9.52 -20.40 -0.48
N ALA A 13 -8.61 -19.99 0.41
CA ALA A 13 -8.81 -18.81 1.25
C ALA A 13 -9.00 -17.52 0.42
N GLU A 14 -8.24 -17.34 -0.67
CA GLU A 14 -8.43 -16.18 -1.56
C GLU A 14 -9.78 -16.20 -2.30
N LEU A 15 -10.29 -17.38 -2.67
CA LEU A 15 -11.65 -17.49 -3.19
C LEU A 15 -12.70 -17.08 -2.14
N GLY A 16 -12.51 -17.49 -0.89
CA GLY A 16 -13.37 -17.07 0.23
C GLY A 16 -13.36 -15.55 0.44
N TRP A 17 -12.19 -14.92 0.36
CA TRP A 17 -12.07 -13.46 0.44
C TRP A 17 -12.77 -12.75 -0.71
N ARG A 18 -12.70 -13.29 -1.92
CA ARG A 18 -13.42 -12.75 -3.08
C ARG A 18 -14.93 -12.81 -2.86
N GLU A 19 -15.46 -13.97 -2.48
CA GLU A 19 -16.90 -14.14 -2.19
C GLU A 19 -17.35 -13.20 -1.07
N PHE A 20 -16.56 -13.05 -0.02
CA PHE A 20 -16.83 -12.10 1.06
C PHE A 20 -16.86 -10.65 0.57
N ALA A 21 -15.94 -10.25 -0.31
CA ALA A 21 -15.93 -8.92 -0.90
C ALA A 21 -17.22 -8.63 -1.70
N TYR A 22 -17.68 -9.59 -2.50
CA TYR A 22 -18.94 -9.48 -3.24
C TYR A 22 -20.16 -9.46 -2.31
N TYR A 23 -20.14 -10.26 -1.25
CA TYR A 23 -21.18 -10.20 -0.21
C TYR A 23 -21.28 -8.81 0.43
N VAL A 24 -20.14 -8.21 0.79
CA VAL A 24 -20.09 -6.84 1.34
C VAL A 24 -20.62 -5.84 0.32
N LEU A 25 -20.17 -5.92 -0.94
CA LEU A 25 -20.63 -5.03 -2.00
C LEU A 25 -22.13 -5.11 -2.21
N GLN A 26 -22.71 -6.31 -2.21
CA GLN A 26 -24.15 -6.55 -2.41
C GLN A 26 -24.99 -5.94 -1.29
N HIS A 27 -24.55 -6.08 -0.03
CA HIS A 27 -25.34 -5.66 1.13
C HIS A 27 -25.05 -4.21 1.55
N TRP A 28 -23.87 -3.70 1.24
CA TRP A 28 -23.44 -2.34 1.55
C TRP A 28 -22.80 -1.65 0.34
N PRO A 29 -23.55 -1.41 -0.74
CA PRO A 29 -23.01 -0.83 -1.98
C PRO A 29 -22.41 0.57 -1.76
N GLY A 30 -22.87 1.31 -0.77
CA GLY A 30 -22.30 2.60 -0.38
C GLY A 30 -20.85 2.53 0.12
N SER A 31 -20.35 1.32 0.46
CA SER A 31 -18.96 1.13 0.87
C SER A 31 -17.94 1.42 -0.24
N THR A 32 -18.35 1.46 -1.50
CA THR A 32 -17.48 1.78 -2.64
C THR A 32 -17.01 3.24 -2.63
N THR A 33 -17.79 4.12 -2.02
CA THR A 33 -17.52 5.56 -1.95
C THR A 33 -17.47 6.11 -0.53
N GLY A 34 -18.11 5.44 0.44
CA GLY A 34 -18.11 5.75 1.87
C GLY A 34 -17.22 4.83 2.68
N ASN A 35 -16.85 5.23 3.90
CA ASN A 35 -16.23 4.30 4.83
C ASN A 35 -17.27 3.28 5.32
N PHE A 36 -16.89 2.00 5.41
CA PHE A 36 -17.78 1.00 5.98
C PHE A 36 -18.05 1.29 7.46
N ASN A 37 -17.05 1.74 8.19
CA ASN A 37 -17.19 2.21 9.55
C ASN A 37 -17.32 3.75 9.57
N PRO A 38 -18.52 4.31 9.86
CA PRO A 38 -18.78 5.76 9.82
C PRO A 38 -17.91 6.61 10.73
N LYS A 39 -17.31 6.01 11.78
CA LYS A 39 -16.35 6.70 12.64
C LYS A 39 -15.22 7.36 11.85
N PHE A 40 -14.85 6.80 10.70
CA PHE A 40 -13.77 7.29 9.87
C PHE A 40 -14.20 8.37 8.88
N ASP A 41 -15.47 8.77 8.84
CA ASP A 41 -15.93 9.86 7.96
C ASP A 41 -15.32 11.20 8.37
N ALA A 42 -14.99 11.35 9.66
CA ALA A 42 -14.28 12.52 10.19
C ALA A 42 -12.74 12.44 10.08
N MET A 43 -12.18 11.43 9.38
CA MET A 43 -10.73 11.32 9.23
C MET A 43 -10.18 12.54 8.46
N PRO A 44 -9.24 13.30 9.05
CA PRO A 44 -8.67 14.47 8.41
C PRO A 44 -7.62 14.03 7.37
N TRP A 45 -8.09 13.68 6.17
CA TRP A 45 -7.23 13.40 5.03
C TRP A 45 -6.52 14.65 4.55
N ARG A 46 -5.32 14.50 4.04
CA ARG A 46 -4.54 15.58 3.45
C ARG A 46 -4.88 15.76 1.98
N ASP A 47 -5.08 16.98 1.57
CA ASP A 47 -5.04 17.37 0.16
C ASP A 47 -3.58 17.65 -0.24
N ALA A 48 -2.97 16.73 -0.97
CA ALA A 48 -1.56 16.80 -1.36
C ALA A 48 -1.35 16.23 -2.78
N PRO A 49 -1.85 16.92 -3.81
CA PRO A 49 -1.83 16.41 -5.19
C PRO A 49 -0.43 16.11 -5.72
N ALA A 50 0.57 16.90 -5.37
CA ALA A 50 1.96 16.64 -5.76
C ALA A 50 2.52 15.34 -5.12
N HIS A 51 2.14 15.05 -3.89
CA HIS A 51 2.52 13.79 -3.23
C HIS A 51 1.79 12.60 -3.86
N LEU A 52 0.51 12.75 -4.16
CA LEU A 52 -0.26 11.73 -4.87
C LEU A 52 0.36 11.41 -6.23
N GLU A 53 0.69 12.41 -7.02
CA GLU A 53 1.35 12.23 -8.32
C GLU A 53 2.71 11.52 -8.16
N ALA A 54 3.52 11.92 -7.20
CA ALA A 54 4.80 11.28 -6.94
C ALA A 54 4.63 9.80 -6.55
N TRP A 55 3.60 9.46 -5.76
CA TRP A 55 3.24 8.08 -5.43
C TRP A 55 2.81 7.31 -6.68
N GLN A 56 1.91 7.85 -7.50
CA GLN A 56 1.45 7.25 -8.75
C GLN A 56 2.60 6.95 -9.72
N ARG A 57 3.61 7.85 -9.76
CA ARG A 57 4.78 7.72 -10.64
C ARG A 57 5.93 6.91 -10.06
N GLY A 58 5.82 6.40 -8.83
CA GLY A 58 6.91 5.70 -8.15
C GLY A 58 8.15 6.57 -7.95
N ARG A 59 7.94 7.77 -7.39
CA ARG A 59 8.98 8.80 -7.10
C ARG A 59 8.86 9.32 -5.67
N THR A 60 8.52 8.44 -4.74
CA THR A 60 8.36 8.80 -3.32
C THR A 60 9.68 8.88 -2.57
N GLY A 61 10.75 8.33 -3.13
CA GLY A 61 12.03 8.15 -2.44
C GLY A 61 12.04 6.96 -1.47
N VAL A 62 10.99 6.13 -1.49
CA VAL A 62 10.90 4.86 -0.73
C VAL A 62 10.97 3.70 -1.71
N PRO A 63 12.10 2.98 -1.81
CA PRO A 63 12.36 2.02 -2.89
C PRO A 63 11.27 0.98 -3.11
N LEU A 64 10.73 0.36 -2.05
CA LEU A 64 9.69 -0.65 -2.20
C LEU A 64 8.37 -0.07 -2.72
N VAL A 65 8.01 1.14 -2.29
CA VAL A 65 6.82 1.85 -2.78
C VAL A 65 7.01 2.20 -4.25
N ASP A 66 8.16 2.77 -4.60
CA ASP A 66 8.47 3.20 -5.96
C ASP A 66 8.53 2.00 -6.91
N ALA A 67 9.17 0.91 -6.50
CA ALA A 67 9.21 -0.34 -7.26
C ALA A 67 7.80 -0.88 -7.55
N GLY A 68 6.93 -0.91 -6.52
CA GLY A 68 5.55 -1.37 -6.67
C GLY A 68 4.74 -0.54 -7.65
N MET A 69 4.81 0.79 -7.53
CA MET A 69 4.05 1.69 -8.40
C MET A 69 4.57 1.69 -9.84
N ARG A 70 5.89 1.53 -10.04
CA ARG A 70 6.48 1.38 -11.39
C ARG A 70 6.12 0.04 -12.02
N GLN A 71 6.12 -1.07 -11.26
CA GLN A 71 5.63 -2.36 -11.74
C GLN A 71 4.16 -2.25 -12.15
N LEU A 72 3.33 -1.67 -11.30
CA LEU A 72 1.91 -1.48 -11.59
C LEU A 72 1.70 -0.75 -12.93
N TRP A 73 2.42 0.36 -13.14
CA TRP A 73 2.30 1.13 -14.39
C TRP A 73 2.78 0.35 -15.62
N HIS A 74 3.80 -0.48 -15.47
CA HIS A 74 4.42 -1.20 -16.59
C HIS A 74 3.69 -2.51 -16.94
N GLU A 75 3.29 -3.28 -15.90
CA GLU A 75 2.70 -4.62 -16.08
C GLU A 75 1.17 -4.64 -15.83
N GLY A 76 0.60 -3.59 -15.26
CA GLY A 76 -0.80 -3.61 -14.82
C GLY A 76 -1.04 -4.57 -13.65
N TRP A 77 0.01 -5.00 -12.96
CA TRP A 77 -0.06 -5.98 -11.88
C TRP A 77 0.98 -5.68 -10.79
N MET A 78 0.67 -6.09 -9.56
CA MET A 78 1.64 -6.09 -8.48
C MET A 78 1.25 -7.17 -7.44
N HIS A 79 2.25 -7.76 -6.80
CA HIS A 79 2.04 -8.79 -5.77
C HIS A 79 1.22 -8.23 -4.60
N ASN A 80 0.29 -9.02 -4.04
CA ASN A 80 -0.62 -8.58 -2.95
C ASN A 80 0.10 -7.89 -1.79
N ARG A 81 1.23 -8.41 -1.34
CA ARG A 81 2.01 -7.77 -0.26
C ARG A 81 2.47 -6.36 -0.62
N VAL A 82 2.87 -6.15 -1.86
CA VAL A 82 3.30 -4.83 -2.34
C VAL A 82 2.09 -3.90 -2.39
N ARG A 83 0.92 -4.38 -2.86
CA ARG A 83 -0.35 -3.61 -2.82
C ARG A 83 -0.65 -3.10 -1.41
N MET A 84 -0.51 -3.96 -0.39
CA MET A 84 -0.72 -3.59 1.02
C MET A 84 0.26 -2.50 1.49
N VAL A 85 1.53 -2.61 1.11
CA VAL A 85 2.57 -1.64 1.53
C VAL A 85 2.37 -0.28 0.87
N VAL A 86 2.13 -0.24 -0.45
CA VAL A 86 1.94 1.04 -1.18
C VAL A 86 0.65 1.73 -0.75
N ALA A 87 -0.42 0.96 -0.47
CA ALA A 87 -1.68 1.49 0.05
C ALA A 87 -1.53 2.02 1.49
N SER A 88 -0.81 1.29 2.35
CA SER A 88 -0.50 1.76 3.71
C SER A 88 0.37 3.01 3.69
N TYR A 89 1.33 3.10 2.78
CA TYR A 89 2.15 4.29 2.66
C TYR A 89 1.31 5.52 2.27
N LEU A 90 0.43 5.38 1.27
CA LEU A 90 -0.47 6.45 0.85
C LEU A 90 -1.37 6.91 2.01
N THR A 91 -2.08 6.00 2.64
CA THR A 91 -3.12 6.33 3.62
C THR A 91 -2.57 6.70 4.98
N LYS A 92 -1.49 6.08 5.43
CA LYS A 92 -0.94 6.26 6.77
C LYS A 92 0.17 7.30 6.79
N HIS A 93 1.26 7.07 6.04
CA HIS A 93 2.41 7.98 6.07
C HIS A 93 2.11 9.32 5.38
N MET A 94 1.50 9.28 4.19
CA MET A 94 1.16 10.49 3.45
C MET A 94 -0.16 11.12 3.91
N GLY A 95 -1.05 10.34 4.52
CA GLY A 95 -2.35 10.81 5.02
C GLY A 95 -3.34 11.15 3.91
N ILE A 96 -3.18 10.59 2.72
CA ILE A 96 -4.06 10.81 1.56
C ILE A 96 -5.23 9.82 1.60
N ASP A 97 -6.41 10.28 1.21
CA ASP A 97 -7.64 9.49 1.21
C ASP A 97 -7.49 8.21 0.38
N TRP A 98 -7.91 7.09 0.96
CA TRP A 98 -7.84 5.78 0.35
C TRP A 98 -8.59 5.70 -0.99
N ARG A 99 -9.64 6.52 -1.19
CA ARG A 99 -10.43 6.56 -2.42
C ARG A 99 -9.58 6.98 -3.63
N GLN A 100 -8.61 7.86 -3.42
CA GLN A 100 -7.70 8.29 -4.50
C GLN A 100 -6.79 7.14 -4.94
N GLY A 101 -6.31 6.35 -4.00
CA GLY A 101 -5.52 5.15 -4.31
C GLY A 101 -6.38 4.04 -4.94
N ALA A 102 -7.60 3.82 -4.43
CA ALA A 102 -8.54 2.85 -4.98
C ALA A 102 -8.92 3.18 -6.44
N ALA A 103 -9.16 4.46 -6.74
CA ALA A 103 -9.43 4.91 -8.10
C ALA A 103 -8.23 4.67 -9.02
N TRP A 104 -7.01 4.94 -8.55
CA TRP A 104 -5.80 4.66 -9.31
C TRP A 104 -5.62 3.17 -9.62
N PHE A 105 -5.86 2.29 -8.65
CA PHE A 105 -5.79 0.85 -8.84
C PHE A 105 -6.85 0.35 -9.81
N MET A 106 -8.09 0.84 -9.73
CA MET A 106 -9.15 0.50 -10.68
C MET A 106 -8.80 0.89 -12.11
N HIS A 107 -8.03 1.97 -12.29
CA HIS A 107 -7.60 2.46 -13.60
C HIS A 107 -6.40 1.69 -14.17
N THR A 108 -5.51 1.18 -13.31
CA THR A 108 -4.20 0.66 -13.74
C THR A 108 -4.04 -0.85 -13.62
N LEU A 109 -4.78 -1.52 -12.74
CA LEU A 109 -4.70 -2.97 -12.58
C LEU A 109 -5.49 -3.69 -13.68
N VAL A 110 -4.87 -4.68 -14.32
CA VAL A 110 -5.55 -5.57 -15.29
C VAL A 110 -6.52 -6.55 -14.61
N ASP A 111 -6.30 -6.83 -13.33
CA ASP A 111 -7.16 -7.67 -12.48
C ASP A 111 -8.07 -6.82 -11.57
N ALA A 112 -8.33 -5.56 -11.94
CA ALA A 112 -9.17 -4.67 -11.17
C ALA A 112 -10.59 -5.24 -11.02
N ASP A 113 -11.03 -5.35 -9.77
CA ASP A 113 -12.36 -5.78 -9.38
C ASP A 113 -12.90 -4.85 -8.31
N LEU A 114 -14.08 -4.29 -8.50
CA LEU A 114 -14.62 -3.26 -7.61
C LEU A 114 -14.78 -3.75 -6.17
N ALA A 115 -15.28 -4.97 -5.99
CA ALA A 115 -15.53 -5.52 -4.66
C ALA A 115 -14.21 -5.76 -3.92
N SER A 116 -13.28 -6.48 -4.55
CA SER A 116 -11.98 -6.82 -3.97
C SER A 116 -11.10 -5.59 -3.76
N ASN A 117 -11.11 -4.65 -4.69
CA ASN A 117 -10.37 -3.40 -4.58
C ASN A 117 -10.88 -2.54 -3.42
N THR A 118 -12.21 -2.36 -3.32
CA THR A 118 -12.82 -1.61 -2.23
C THR A 118 -12.52 -2.23 -0.88
N LEU A 119 -12.74 -3.55 -0.74
CA LEU A 119 -12.47 -4.27 0.51
C LEU A 119 -10.99 -4.15 0.91
N GLY A 120 -10.08 -4.38 -0.02
CA GLY A 120 -8.63 -4.33 0.23
C GLY A 120 -8.15 -2.94 0.64
N TRP A 121 -8.60 -1.88 -0.02
CA TRP A 121 -8.25 -0.50 0.33
C TRP A 121 -8.78 -0.10 1.70
N GLN A 122 -10.02 -0.43 2.02
CA GLN A 122 -10.60 -0.13 3.32
C GLN A 122 -9.97 -0.98 4.44
N TRP A 123 -9.60 -2.23 4.14
CA TRP A 123 -8.83 -3.05 5.08
C TRP A 123 -7.50 -2.38 5.45
N VAL A 124 -6.73 -1.94 4.45
CA VAL A 124 -5.45 -1.24 4.69
C VAL A 124 -5.68 0.10 5.37
N ALA A 125 -6.67 0.88 4.95
CA ALA A 125 -7.00 2.16 5.56
C ALA A 125 -7.49 2.02 7.02
N GLY A 126 -8.03 0.86 7.39
CA GLY A 126 -8.59 0.62 8.71
C GLY A 126 -10.06 1.05 8.84
N THR A 127 -10.72 1.32 7.70
CA THR A 127 -12.10 1.84 7.63
C THR A 127 -13.13 0.78 7.27
N GLY A 128 -12.66 -0.45 6.96
CA GLY A 128 -13.47 -1.54 6.42
C GLY A 128 -14.14 -2.40 7.48
N VAL A 129 -14.96 -3.35 7.00
CA VAL A 129 -15.73 -4.31 7.81
C VAL A 129 -14.81 -5.28 8.56
N ASP A 130 -13.71 -5.70 7.95
CA ASP A 130 -12.70 -6.60 8.52
C ASP A 130 -11.35 -5.87 8.65
N ALA A 131 -11.41 -4.62 9.08
CA ALA A 131 -10.20 -3.90 9.41
C ALA A 131 -9.45 -4.62 10.53
N ALA A 132 -8.13 -4.68 10.42
CA ALA A 132 -7.29 -5.27 11.45
C ALA A 132 -7.69 -4.72 12.83
N PRO A 133 -7.68 -5.55 13.91
CA PRO A 133 -8.17 -5.17 15.23
C PRO A 133 -7.43 -3.96 15.83
N TYR A 134 -6.31 -3.59 15.27
CA TYR A 134 -5.56 -2.38 15.56
C TYR A 134 -5.08 -1.73 14.25
N PHE A 135 -4.97 -0.42 14.29
CA PHE A 135 -4.55 0.41 13.17
C PHE A 135 -3.10 0.09 12.77
N ARG A 136 -2.95 -0.76 11.76
CA ARG A 136 -1.64 -1.25 11.34
C ARG A 136 -0.97 -0.30 10.35
N VAL A 137 0.24 0.15 10.68
CA VAL A 137 1.09 0.92 9.79
C VAL A 137 2.23 0.02 9.31
N PHE A 138 2.30 -0.28 8.02
CA PHE A 138 3.38 -1.07 7.46
C PHE A 138 4.61 -0.18 7.27
N ASN A 139 5.75 -0.56 7.88
CA ASN A 139 7.01 0.09 7.58
C ASN A 139 7.57 -0.49 6.26
N PRO A 140 7.68 0.30 5.18
CA PRO A 140 8.09 -0.22 3.87
C PRO A 140 9.53 -0.72 3.84
N VAL A 141 10.43 -0.15 4.62
CA VAL A 141 11.83 -0.60 4.72
C VAL A 141 11.93 -1.97 5.37
N THR A 142 11.24 -2.17 6.50
CA THR A 142 11.18 -3.46 7.18
C THR A 142 10.55 -4.54 6.29
N GLN A 143 9.49 -4.20 5.54
CA GLN A 143 8.87 -5.13 4.59
C GLN A 143 9.82 -5.47 3.45
N SER A 144 10.53 -4.48 2.92
CA SER A 144 11.52 -4.67 1.86
C SER A 144 12.65 -5.61 2.30
N ARG A 145 13.31 -5.32 3.41
CA ARG A 145 14.40 -6.16 3.95
C ARG A 145 13.95 -7.60 4.24
N ARG A 146 12.70 -7.78 4.68
CA ARG A 146 12.17 -9.11 5.02
C ARG A 146 11.86 -9.97 3.79
N PHE A 147 11.31 -9.39 2.71
CA PHE A 147 10.75 -10.15 1.59
C PHE A 147 11.56 -10.05 0.30
N ASP A 148 12.51 -9.14 0.24
CA ASP A 148 13.46 -8.95 -0.86
C ASP A 148 14.86 -8.62 -0.30
N PRO A 149 15.43 -9.46 0.59
CA PRO A 149 16.65 -9.11 1.34
C PRO A 149 17.83 -8.75 0.46
N GLN A 150 17.89 -9.30 -0.75
CA GLN A 150 18.95 -9.03 -1.72
C GLN A 150 18.59 -7.88 -2.69
N GLY A 151 17.41 -7.27 -2.56
CA GLY A 151 16.98 -6.16 -3.40
C GLY A 151 16.75 -6.52 -4.88
N ALA A 152 16.48 -7.78 -5.19
CA ALA A 152 16.28 -8.23 -6.58
C ALA A 152 15.06 -7.55 -7.22
N TYR A 153 13.95 -7.45 -6.49
CA TYR A 153 12.75 -6.75 -6.91
C TYR A 153 13.00 -5.25 -7.10
N LEU A 154 13.72 -4.63 -6.14
CA LEU A 154 14.07 -3.21 -6.22
C LEU A 154 14.97 -2.92 -7.42
N ARG A 155 16.00 -3.75 -7.68
CA ARG A 155 16.90 -3.59 -8.84
C ARG A 155 16.17 -3.72 -10.17
N ARG A 156 15.14 -4.56 -10.22
CA ARG A 156 14.32 -4.72 -11.43
C ARG A 156 13.52 -3.46 -11.74
N TRP A 157 12.83 -2.89 -10.73
CA TRP A 157 11.83 -1.85 -10.94
C TRP A 157 12.33 -0.42 -10.66
N VAL A 158 13.49 -0.29 -9.98
CA VAL A 158 14.14 0.99 -9.73
C VAL A 158 15.59 0.91 -10.23
N PRO A 159 15.79 1.00 -11.56
CA PRO A 159 17.10 0.81 -12.18
C PRO A 159 18.18 1.74 -11.62
N GLU A 160 17.82 2.93 -11.16
CA GLU A 160 18.73 3.91 -10.56
C GLU A 160 19.45 3.34 -9.31
N LEU A 161 18.84 2.36 -8.64
CA LEU A 161 19.38 1.75 -7.41
C LEU A 161 20.23 0.50 -7.66
N ARG A 162 20.39 0.04 -8.91
CA ARG A 162 21.02 -1.26 -9.22
C ARG A 162 22.43 -1.41 -8.69
N GLY A 163 23.19 -0.33 -8.62
CA GLY A 163 24.59 -0.34 -8.16
C GLY A 163 24.77 -0.37 -6.65
N LEU A 164 23.67 -0.30 -5.88
CA LEU A 164 23.75 -0.29 -4.42
C LEU A 164 23.93 -1.69 -3.83
N GLY A 165 24.63 -1.77 -2.70
CA GLY A 165 24.68 -2.98 -1.89
C GLY A 165 23.32 -3.36 -1.30
N ASP A 166 23.16 -4.62 -0.88
CA ASP A 166 21.89 -5.22 -0.48
C ASP A 166 21.24 -4.49 0.71
N ASP A 167 22.03 -3.98 1.66
CA ASP A 167 21.48 -3.19 2.78
C ASP A 167 21.08 -1.78 2.38
N ALA A 168 21.91 -1.12 1.59
CA ALA A 168 21.72 0.28 1.21
C ALA A 168 20.52 0.48 0.29
N ILE A 169 20.21 -0.50 -0.55
CA ILE A 169 19.16 -0.42 -1.57
C ILE A 169 17.76 -0.22 -0.97
N HIS A 170 17.53 -0.71 0.26
CA HIS A 170 16.22 -0.60 0.92
C HIS A 170 15.92 0.78 1.48
N ALA A 171 16.97 1.53 1.85
CA ALA A 171 16.86 2.85 2.45
C ALA A 171 18.14 3.68 2.21
N PRO A 172 18.43 4.07 0.97
CA PRO A 172 19.68 4.75 0.63
C PRO A 172 19.89 6.06 1.39
N TRP A 173 18.84 6.75 1.77
CA TRP A 173 18.91 7.98 2.57
C TRP A 173 19.46 7.76 3.99
N GLU A 174 19.30 6.57 4.59
CA GLU A 174 19.85 6.24 5.92
C GLU A 174 21.38 6.27 5.93
N GLN A 175 22.01 6.05 4.76
CA GLN A 175 23.46 6.12 4.57
C GLN A 175 23.90 7.43 3.90
N GLY A 176 22.99 8.40 3.75
CA GLY A 176 23.28 9.69 3.12
C GLY A 176 23.62 9.60 1.63
N LEU A 177 23.26 8.49 0.96
CA LEU A 177 23.57 8.29 -0.45
C LEU A 177 22.72 9.19 -1.34
N ARG A 178 23.36 9.79 -2.33
CA ARG A 178 22.70 10.52 -3.42
C ARG A 178 22.87 9.75 -4.71
N ILE A 179 21.74 9.39 -5.30
CA ILE A 179 21.68 8.60 -6.52
C ILE A 179 21.10 9.48 -7.63
N ASP A 180 21.80 9.54 -8.75
CA ASP A 180 21.34 10.32 -9.90
C ASP A 180 19.99 9.81 -10.40
N GLY A 181 19.07 10.74 -10.68
CA GLY A 181 17.71 10.41 -11.13
C GLY A 181 16.76 9.86 -10.06
N TYR A 182 17.22 9.69 -8.81
CA TYR A 182 16.37 9.16 -7.71
C TYR A 182 16.28 10.16 -6.54
N PRO A 183 15.12 10.28 -5.84
CA PRO A 183 14.97 11.19 -4.71
C PRO A 183 15.99 10.92 -3.61
N ALA A 184 16.67 11.95 -3.14
CA ALA A 184 17.72 11.84 -2.11
C ALA A 184 17.19 11.44 -0.72
N LYS A 185 15.88 11.60 -0.49
CA LYS A 185 15.18 11.23 0.76
C LYS A 185 13.70 10.98 0.48
N PRO A 186 13.00 10.23 1.35
CA PRO A 186 11.56 10.06 1.27
C PRO A 186 10.80 11.39 1.27
N LEU A 187 9.71 11.48 0.52
CA LEU A 187 8.78 12.63 0.54
C LEU A 187 8.20 12.87 1.92
N VAL A 188 8.00 11.80 2.69
CA VAL A 188 7.50 11.85 4.06
C VAL A 188 8.45 11.05 4.92
N ASP A 189 8.90 11.63 6.03
CA ASP A 189 9.63 10.90 7.05
C ASP A 189 8.76 9.76 7.60
N LEU A 190 9.28 8.52 7.60
CA LEU A 190 8.51 7.34 7.92
C LEU A 190 8.09 7.30 9.40
N ALA A 191 8.94 7.73 10.31
CA ALA A 191 8.63 7.75 11.73
C ALA A 191 7.58 8.82 12.03
N LYS A 192 7.80 10.04 11.54
CA LYS A 192 6.85 11.15 11.67
C LYS A 192 5.50 10.83 11.03
N GLY A 193 5.49 10.27 9.81
CA GLY A 193 4.25 9.89 9.12
C GLY A 193 3.45 8.83 9.88
N ARG A 194 4.15 7.85 10.50
CA ARG A 194 3.52 6.86 11.39
C ARG A 194 2.89 7.52 12.62
N ASP A 195 3.62 8.41 13.29
CA ASP A 195 3.14 9.05 14.52
C ASP A 195 1.96 9.99 14.23
N GLU A 196 1.98 10.70 13.13
CA GLU A 196 0.86 11.50 12.65
C GLU A 196 -0.36 10.64 12.28
N ALA A 197 -0.18 9.44 11.71
CA ALA A 197 -1.27 8.51 11.44
C ALA A 197 -1.94 8.04 12.74
N LEU A 198 -1.16 7.71 13.75
CA LEU A 198 -1.67 7.32 15.07
C LEU A 198 -2.36 8.48 15.77
N ALA A 199 -1.85 9.70 15.65
CA ALA A 199 -2.47 10.91 16.21
C ALA A 199 -3.84 11.18 15.55
N ARG A 200 -3.94 11.07 14.20
CA ARG A 200 -5.22 11.19 13.48
C ARG A 200 -6.24 10.15 13.95
N LEU A 201 -5.82 8.90 14.14
CA LEU A 201 -6.70 7.85 14.68
C LEU A 201 -7.19 8.18 16.10
N SER A 202 -6.29 8.63 16.96
CA SER A 202 -6.61 8.97 18.34
C SER A 202 -7.59 10.15 18.42
N ALA A 203 -7.54 11.08 17.47
CA ALA A 203 -8.48 12.20 17.40
C ALA A 203 -9.91 11.77 17.08
N LEU A 204 -10.09 10.63 16.35
CA LEU A 204 -11.42 10.06 16.08
C LEU A 204 -12.04 9.35 17.29
N ALA A 205 -11.27 9.07 18.33
CA ALA A 205 -11.76 8.35 19.51
C ALA A 205 -12.37 9.29 20.58
N LYS A 206 -12.25 10.60 20.36
CA LYS A 206 -12.82 11.66 21.20
C LYS A 206 -14.16 12.14 20.63
#